data_9fba00ca126ce1f4fd983d723b3bddad
#
_entry.id   9fba00ca126ce1f4fd983d723b3bddad
#
_cell.length_a   1.000
_cell.length_b   1.000
_cell.length_c   1.000
_cell.angle_alpha   90.00
_cell.angle_beta   90.00
_cell.angle_gamma   90.00
#
_symmetry.space_group_name_H-M   'P 1'
#
loop_
_entity.id
_entity.type
_entity.pdbx_description
1 polymer ?
#
loop_
_entity_poly.entity_id
_entity_poly.type
_entity_poly.pdbx_seq_one_letter_code
_entity_poly.pdbx_strand_id
1 'polypeptide(L)'
;MKRILLILLVMLLIPAGVRGGTVSYPKYTFGAEWGYIGTFYSGYHYNFYAPEGYRMDPRGHEFTYDSNAEAYIHAGYNLSEKYNISLYMGLSALREYHHTLPLSIRLTRFYGEDHMKDRIFAFIDLGSGLSVKKNPQEILTGKIGGGYRISLSRNTKLDFMVSLRSVLTHPDIDYYGTEIPHEKINRNNAYLSAFSIGMALTF
;
A
#
# COMPACT_ATOMS: atom_id res chain seq x y z
N MET A 1 -8.64 6.87 16.23
CA MET A 1 -8.20 6.31 14.94
C MET A 1 -9.22 5.33 14.34
N LYS A 2 -9.71 4.28 15.05
CA LYS A 2 -10.70 3.32 14.50
C LYS A 2 -11.98 3.95 13.94
N ARG A 3 -12.50 5.01 14.57
CA ARG A 3 -13.72 5.71 14.13
C ARG A 3 -13.53 6.52 12.84
N ILE A 4 -12.36 7.12 12.63
CA ILE A 4 -12.07 7.89 11.41
C ILE A 4 -11.90 6.94 10.22
N LEU A 5 -11.24 5.80 10.41
CA LEU A 5 -11.09 4.77 9.38
C LEU A 5 -12.46 4.19 8.96
N LEU A 6 -13.35 3.98 9.93
CA LEU A 6 -14.72 3.51 9.67
C LEU A 6 -15.54 4.55 8.89
N ILE A 7 -15.41 5.83 9.21
CA ILE A 7 -16.11 6.92 8.50
C ILE A 7 -15.61 7.03 7.06
N LEU A 8 -14.29 6.95 6.84
CA LEU A 8 -13.70 6.94 5.50
C LEU A 8 -14.15 5.71 4.69
N LEU A 9 -14.19 4.54 5.31
CA LEU A 9 -14.68 3.32 4.68
C LEU A 9 -16.17 3.44 4.32
N VAL A 10 -16.99 4.00 5.22
CA VAL A 10 -18.43 4.22 4.98
C VAL A 10 -18.66 5.25 3.88
N MET A 11 -17.88 6.34 3.82
CA MET A 11 -17.97 7.31 2.73
C MET A 11 -17.58 6.72 1.36
N LEU A 12 -16.66 5.76 1.32
CA LEU A 12 -16.33 5.01 0.11
C LEU A 12 -17.45 4.05 -0.31
N LEU A 13 -18.21 3.52 0.64
CA LEU A 13 -19.25 2.52 0.42
C LEU A 13 -20.63 3.10 0.15
N ILE A 14 -20.85 4.42 0.32
CA ILE A 14 -22.16 5.02 0.03
C ILE A 14 -22.44 4.88 -1.48
N PRO A 15 -23.39 4.03 -1.90
CA PRO A 15 -23.72 3.89 -3.29
C PRO A 15 -24.38 5.21 -3.77
N ALA A 16 -23.69 5.95 -4.62
CA ALA A 16 -24.38 6.96 -5.41
C ALA A 16 -25.36 6.20 -6.31
N GLY A 17 -26.65 6.43 -6.11
CA GLY A 17 -27.74 5.68 -6.66
C GLY A 17 -27.53 5.21 -8.10
N VAL A 18 -27.73 3.95 -8.32
CA VAL A 18 -27.68 3.31 -9.63
C VAL A 18 -28.81 3.86 -10.49
N ARG A 19 -28.51 4.84 -11.34
CA ARG A 19 -29.39 5.20 -12.46
C ARG A 19 -29.02 4.26 -13.61
N GLY A 20 -29.96 3.38 -13.95
CA GLY A 20 -29.82 2.46 -15.08
C GLY A 20 -29.79 3.22 -16.41
N GLY A 21 -28.60 3.39 -16.91
CA GLY A 21 -28.33 3.77 -18.30
C GLY A 21 -27.42 2.70 -18.89
N THR A 22 -27.69 2.21 -20.08
CA THR A 22 -26.92 1.20 -20.79
C THR A 22 -25.59 1.75 -21.34
N VAL A 23 -24.76 2.31 -20.47
CA VAL A 23 -23.39 2.68 -20.85
C VAL A 23 -22.50 1.48 -20.55
N SER A 24 -22.04 0.81 -21.61
CA SER A 24 -21.15 -0.34 -21.53
C SER A 24 -19.75 0.11 -21.14
N TYR A 25 -19.42 0.03 -19.86
CA TYR A 25 -18.05 0.17 -19.35
C TYR A 25 -17.34 -1.21 -19.32
N PRO A 26 -16.03 -1.26 -19.50
CA PRO A 26 -15.30 -2.52 -19.40
C PRO A 26 -15.43 -3.09 -17.99
N LYS A 27 -15.83 -4.36 -17.88
CA LYS A 27 -15.98 -5.02 -16.58
C LYS A 27 -14.65 -5.39 -15.95
N TYR A 28 -13.68 -5.79 -16.76
CA TYR A 28 -12.35 -6.18 -16.32
C TYR A 28 -11.34 -5.11 -16.67
N THR A 29 -10.38 -4.93 -15.83
CA THR A 29 -9.26 -4.02 -16.05
C THR A 29 -7.96 -4.73 -15.69
N PHE A 30 -6.89 -4.42 -16.40
CA PHE A 30 -5.53 -4.88 -16.06
C PHE A 30 -4.53 -3.79 -16.45
N GLY A 31 -3.38 -3.83 -15.84
CA GLY A 31 -2.39 -2.80 -16.12
C GLY A 31 -1.14 -2.92 -15.28
N ALA A 32 -0.33 -1.87 -15.37
CA ALA A 32 0.89 -1.72 -14.62
C ALA A 32 0.93 -0.35 -13.92
N GLU A 33 1.47 -0.34 -12.72
CA GLU A 33 1.70 0.86 -11.91
C GLU A 33 3.18 0.92 -11.55
N TRP A 34 3.76 2.10 -11.56
CA TRP A 34 5.11 2.36 -11.07
C TRP A 34 5.14 3.70 -10.37
N GLY A 35 6.01 3.82 -9.39
CA GLY A 35 6.07 5.03 -8.59
C GLY A 35 7.34 5.17 -7.78
N TYR A 36 7.46 6.36 -7.26
CA TYR A 36 8.46 6.77 -6.30
C TYR A 36 7.87 6.69 -4.89
N ILE A 37 8.68 6.23 -3.93
CA ILE A 37 8.34 6.20 -2.50
C ILE A 37 9.35 7.04 -1.74
N GLY A 38 8.87 8.02 -0.98
CA GLY A 38 9.67 8.76 -0.01
C GLY A 38 9.28 8.35 1.41
N THR A 39 10.08 7.51 2.05
CA THR A 39 9.88 7.17 3.46
C THR A 39 10.36 8.33 4.32
N PHE A 40 9.50 8.86 5.19
CA PHE A 40 9.82 10.04 6.00
C PHE A 40 9.79 9.77 7.52
N TYR A 41 9.24 8.63 7.93
CA TYR A 41 9.13 8.30 9.34
C TYR A 41 9.35 6.80 9.56
N SER A 42 10.15 6.48 10.57
CA SER A 42 10.42 5.12 11.02
C SER A 42 10.24 5.06 12.53
N GLY A 43 9.52 4.06 13.02
CA GLY A 43 9.36 3.81 14.45
C GLY A 43 9.53 2.33 14.75
N TYR A 44 10.09 2.02 15.92
CA TYR A 44 10.24 0.65 16.37
C TYR A 44 9.90 0.48 17.84
N HIS A 45 9.50 -0.73 18.18
CA HIS A 45 9.32 -1.16 19.54
C HIS A 45 9.69 -2.64 19.62
N TYR A 46 10.86 -2.90 20.19
CA TYR A 46 11.38 -4.24 20.38
C TYR A 46 11.30 -4.61 21.87
N ASN A 47 11.03 -5.86 22.16
CA ASN A 47 11.06 -6.41 23.50
C ASN A 47 11.62 -7.83 23.42
N PHE A 48 12.81 -8.04 23.99
CA PHE A 48 13.52 -9.31 23.87
C PHE A 48 14.40 -9.55 25.09
N TYR A 49 14.87 -10.79 25.24
CA TYR A 49 15.90 -11.15 26.22
C TYR A 49 17.27 -11.14 25.56
N ALA A 50 18.17 -10.32 26.09
CA ALA A 50 19.58 -10.28 25.65
C ALA A 50 20.26 -11.65 25.90
N PRO A 51 21.36 -11.96 25.22
CA PRO A 51 22.12 -13.19 25.44
C PRO A 51 22.53 -13.37 26.91
N GLU A 52 22.79 -12.29 27.62
CA GLU A 52 23.17 -12.23 29.04
C GLU A 52 22.00 -12.50 30.00
N GLY A 53 20.77 -12.65 29.49
CA GLY A 53 19.59 -13.05 30.25
C GLY A 53 18.72 -11.92 30.81
N TYR A 54 19.07 -10.66 30.60
CA TYR A 54 18.22 -9.54 31.01
C TYR A 54 17.27 -9.11 29.91
N ARG A 55 16.15 -8.50 30.30
CA ARG A 55 15.12 -8.04 29.39
C ARG A 55 15.43 -6.65 28.86
N MET A 56 15.34 -6.49 27.54
CA MET A 56 15.46 -5.22 26.82
C MET A 56 14.09 -4.79 26.28
N ASP A 57 13.76 -3.50 26.34
CA ASP A 57 12.52 -2.92 25.80
C ASP A 57 12.82 -1.58 25.07
N PRO A 58 13.73 -1.60 24.06
CA PRO A 58 14.04 -0.39 23.31
C PRO A 58 12.87 0.06 22.45
N ARG A 59 12.62 1.38 22.48
CA ARG A 59 11.63 2.06 21.65
C ARG A 59 12.28 3.29 21.05
N GLY A 60 11.99 3.55 19.81
CA GLY A 60 12.49 4.74 19.14
C GLY A 60 11.64 5.13 17.97
N HIS A 61 11.84 6.35 17.53
CA HIS A 61 11.28 6.88 16.31
C HIS A 61 12.27 7.90 15.74
N GLU A 62 12.30 7.94 14.43
CA GLU A 62 13.15 8.89 13.72
C GLU A 62 12.43 9.42 12.48
N PHE A 63 12.70 10.67 12.16
CA PHE A 63 12.37 11.25 10.88
C PHE A 63 13.60 11.13 9.98
N THR A 64 13.49 10.29 8.97
CA THR A 64 14.56 10.07 8.00
C THR A 64 13.96 10.13 6.63
N TYR A 65 14.77 10.39 5.63
CA TYR A 65 14.30 10.42 4.25
C TYR A 65 15.03 9.36 3.44
N ASP A 66 14.26 8.32 3.07
CA ASP A 66 14.75 7.24 2.20
C ASP A 66 13.98 7.25 0.87
N SER A 67 14.72 7.29 -0.22
CA SER A 67 14.20 7.26 -1.59
C SER A 67 14.12 5.84 -2.12
N ASN A 68 12.95 5.42 -2.55
CA ASN A 68 12.68 4.08 -3.03
C ASN A 68 11.76 4.10 -4.25
N ALA A 69 11.59 2.93 -4.87
CA ALA A 69 10.68 2.75 -6.00
C ALA A 69 9.76 1.57 -5.79
N GLU A 70 8.64 1.60 -6.51
CA GLU A 70 7.69 0.48 -6.56
C GLU A 70 7.24 0.24 -7.99
N ALA A 71 6.94 -1.01 -8.31
CA ALA A 71 6.35 -1.42 -9.57
C ALA A 71 5.36 -2.56 -9.32
N TYR A 72 4.16 -2.45 -9.90
CA TYR A 72 3.08 -3.42 -9.76
C TYR A 72 2.47 -3.76 -11.11
N ILE A 73 1.94 -4.95 -11.20
CA ILE A 73 0.90 -5.30 -12.16
C ILE A 73 -0.42 -5.42 -11.41
N HIS A 74 -1.52 -5.14 -12.07
CA HIS A 74 -2.83 -5.26 -11.45
C HIS A 74 -3.86 -5.85 -12.40
N ALA A 75 -4.83 -6.53 -11.80
CA ALA A 75 -6.05 -6.97 -12.45
C ALA A 75 -7.23 -6.56 -11.58
N GLY A 76 -8.28 -6.04 -12.19
CA GLY A 76 -9.41 -5.49 -11.48
C GLY A 76 -10.76 -5.77 -12.12
N TYR A 77 -11.80 -5.50 -11.35
CA TYR A 77 -13.18 -5.61 -11.76
C TYR A 77 -13.93 -4.32 -11.42
N ASN A 78 -14.59 -3.74 -12.42
CA ASN A 78 -15.44 -2.58 -12.24
C ASN A 78 -16.79 -3.01 -11.71
N LEU A 79 -17.05 -2.78 -10.43
CA LEU A 79 -18.34 -3.01 -9.78
C LEU A 79 -19.42 -2.09 -10.34
N SER A 80 -19.02 -0.90 -10.75
CA SER A 80 -19.85 0.11 -11.43
C SER A 80 -18.95 1.08 -12.19
N GLU A 81 -19.52 2.05 -12.88
CA GLU A 81 -18.73 3.13 -13.50
C GLU A 81 -17.89 3.95 -12.51
N LYS A 82 -18.30 3.93 -11.24
CA LYS A 82 -17.68 4.72 -10.17
C LYS A 82 -16.79 3.91 -9.22
N TYR A 83 -16.89 2.58 -9.23
CA TYR A 83 -16.17 1.72 -8.29
C TYR A 83 -15.44 0.59 -9.00
N ASN A 84 -14.18 0.45 -8.64
CA ASN A 84 -13.33 -0.64 -9.09
C ASN A 84 -12.69 -1.33 -7.89
N ILE A 85 -12.59 -2.65 -7.92
CA ILE A 85 -11.79 -3.47 -7.02
C ILE A 85 -10.71 -4.15 -7.82
N SER A 86 -9.45 -4.04 -7.37
CA SER A 86 -8.30 -4.57 -8.09
C SER A 86 -7.34 -5.27 -7.16
N LEU A 87 -6.75 -6.35 -7.65
CA LEU A 87 -5.64 -7.06 -7.04
C LEU A 87 -4.33 -6.52 -7.63
N TYR A 88 -3.39 -6.19 -6.78
CA TYR A 88 -2.05 -5.70 -7.13
C TYR A 88 -0.98 -6.67 -6.65
N MET A 89 -0.02 -6.95 -7.49
CA MET A 89 1.16 -7.75 -7.16
C MET A 89 2.39 -7.09 -7.78
N GLY A 90 3.49 -7.01 -7.04
CA GLY A 90 4.66 -6.34 -7.58
C GLY A 90 5.88 -6.38 -6.70
N LEU A 91 6.76 -5.42 -6.92
CA LEU A 91 8.00 -5.20 -6.20
C LEU A 91 7.95 -3.83 -5.54
N SER A 92 8.41 -3.74 -4.32
CA SER A 92 8.53 -2.47 -3.61
C SER A 92 9.77 -2.49 -2.71
N ALA A 93 10.54 -1.43 -2.74
CA ALA A 93 11.61 -1.20 -1.78
C ALA A 93 11.06 -0.35 -0.62
N LEU A 94 11.35 -0.74 0.63
CA LEU A 94 10.85 -0.05 1.82
C LEU A 94 11.88 0.88 2.45
N ARG A 95 13.11 0.42 2.52
CA ARG A 95 14.29 1.10 3.05
C ARG A 95 15.50 0.47 2.38
N GLU A 96 16.68 1.08 2.52
CA GLU A 96 17.92 0.55 1.93
C GLU A 96 17.98 -0.99 1.96
N TYR A 97 18.08 -1.59 0.76
CA TYR A 97 18.22 -3.05 0.55
C TYR A 97 17.04 -3.95 1.02
N HIS A 98 15.88 -3.39 1.40
CA HIS A 98 14.71 -4.18 1.77
C HIS A 98 13.70 -4.23 0.63
N HIS A 99 13.89 -5.18 -0.27
CA HIS A 99 12.92 -5.49 -1.32
C HIS A 99 11.80 -6.35 -0.77
N THR A 100 10.59 -6.08 -1.20
CA THR A 100 9.38 -6.81 -0.78
C THR A 100 8.55 -7.18 -1.99
N LEU A 101 7.81 -8.28 -1.86
CA LEU A 101 6.81 -8.77 -2.81
C LEU A 101 5.42 -8.54 -2.21
N PRO A 102 4.84 -7.34 -2.33
CA PRO A 102 3.51 -7.07 -1.82
C PRO A 102 2.44 -7.64 -2.73
N LEU A 103 1.39 -8.16 -2.07
CA LEU A 103 0.10 -8.52 -2.65
C LEU A 103 -0.96 -7.68 -1.95
N SER A 104 -1.75 -6.91 -2.70
CA SER A 104 -2.74 -6.02 -2.11
C SER A 104 -4.04 -5.97 -2.88
N ILE A 105 -5.11 -5.58 -2.18
CA ILE A 105 -6.42 -5.31 -2.75
C ILE A 105 -6.67 -3.83 -2.64
N ARG A 106 -7.00 -3.21 -3.78
CA ARG A 106 -7.33 -1.80 -3.88
C ARG A 106 -8.79 -1.60 -4.21
N LEU A 107 -9.47 -0.77 -3.43
CA LEU A 107 -10.78 -0.24 -3.76
C LEU A 107 -10.60 1.19 -4.26
N THR A 108 -11.05 1.46 -5.48
CA THR A 108 -10.98 2.79 -6.12
C THR A 108 -12.38 3.33 -6.34
N ARG A 109 -12.57 4.61 -5.99
CA ARG A 109 -13.78 5.37 -6.31
C ARG A 109 -13.43 6.48 -7.28
N PHE A 110 -14.11 6.50 -8.42
CA PHE A 110 -14.00 7.55 -9.43
C PHE A 110 -15.09 8.59 -9.23
N TYR A 111 -14.75 9.85 -9.42
CA TYR A 111 -15.65 10.99 -9.37
C TYR A 111 -15.91 11.48 -10.80
N GLY A 112 -17.17 11.68 -11.14
CA GLY A 112 -17.62 12.01 -12.49
C GLY A 112 -18.68 11.01 -12.98
N GLU A 113 -19.39 11.38 -14.04
CA GLU A 113 -20.52 10.61 -14.56
C GLU A 113 -20.14 9.73 -15.78
N ASP A 114 -19.04 10.07 -16.45
CA ASP A 114 -18.65 9.43 -17.71
C ASP A 114 -17.27 8.78 -17.57
N HIS A 115 -17.23 7.45 -17.76
CA HIS A 115 -15.98 6.68 -17.70
C HIS A 115 -15.05 6.93 -18.88
N MET A 116 -15.54 7.57 -19.95
CA MET A 116 -14.76 7.93 -21.11
C MET A 116 -14.03 9.27 -20.96
N LYS A 117 -14.38 10.05 -19.95
CA LYS A 117 -13.76 11.34 -19.67
C LYS A 117 -12.68 11.24 -18.60
N ASP A 118 -11.85 12.25 -18.59
CA ASP A 118 -10.89 12.45 -17.53
C ASP A 118 -11.61 12.68 -16.22
N ARG A 119 -11.08 12.10 -15.13
CA ARG A 119 -11.75 12.14 -13.84
C ARG A 119 -10.79 12.02 -12.67
N ILE A 120 -11.18 12.59 -11.55
CA ILE A 120 -10.50 12.42 -10.26
C ILE A 120 -10.90 11.07 -9.66
N PHE A 121 -10.02 10.47 -8.89
CA PHE A 121 -10.32 9.28 -8.10
C PHE A 121 -9.66 9.33 -6.74
N ALA A 122 -10.21 8.54 -5.80
CA ALA A 122 -9.61 8.24 -4.52
C ALA A 122 -9.54 6.71 -4.35
N PHE A 123 -8.58 6.23 -3.58
CA PHE A 123 -8.44 4.81 -3.33
C PHE A 123 -7.94 4.48 -1.92
N ILE A 124 -8.27 3.28 -1.49
CA ILE A 124 -7.68 2.61 -0.34
C ILE A 124 -7.13 1.27 -0.82
N ASP A 125 -5.92 0.96 -0.37
CA ASP A 125 -5.18 -0.25 -0.72
C ASP A 125 -4.71 -0.92 0.58
N LEU A 126 -5.01 -2.19 0.73
CA LEU A 126 -4.61 -2.99 1.88
C LEU A 126 -3.98 -4.29 1.38
N GLY A 127 -2.83 -4.61 1.92
CA GLY A 127 -2.09 -5.78 1.48
C GLY A 127 -1.12 -6.32 2.49
N SER A 128 -0.60 -7.47 2.17
CA SER A 128 0.51 -8.11 2.85
C SER A 128 1.57 -8.50 1.84
N GLY A 129 2.73 -8.90 2.31
CA GLY A 129 3.80 -9.36 1.45
C GLY A 129 4.91 -10.00 2.25
N LEU A 130 5.91 -10.48 1.54
CA LEU A 130 7.10 -11.07 2.10
C LEU A 130 8.31 -10.20 1.76
N SER A 131 9.20 -10.03 2.70
CA SER A 131 10.51 -9.44 2.41
C SER A 131 11.35 -10.45 1.61
N VAL A 132 12.06 -9.96 0.60
CA VAL A 132 12.98 -10.80 -0.20
C VAL A 132 14.33 -10.85 0.52
N LYS A 133 14.39 -11.68 1.57
CA LYS A 133 15.59 -11.93 2.38
C LYS A 133 15.76 -13.43 2.60
N LYS A 134 16.91 -13.80 3.17
CA LYS A 134 17.21 -15.20 3.56
C LYS A 134 16.16 -15.76 4.54
N ASN A 135 15.68 -14.91 5.46
CA ASN A 135 14.54 -15.19 6.36
C ASN A 135 13.37 -14.26 5.95
N PRO A 136 12.40 -14.72 5.15
CA PRO A 136 11.29 -13.90 4.72
C PRO A 136 10.46 -13.44 5.92
N GLN A 137 10.23 -12.15 6.02
CA GLN A 137 9.39 -11.56 7.08
C GLN A 137 8.08 -11.11 6.48
N GLU A 138 7.01 -11.34 7.21
CA GLU A 138 5.69 -10.83 6.85
C GLU A 138 5.64 -9.32 7.03
N ILE A 139 5.05 -8.65 6.04
CA ILE A 139 4.76 -7.23 6.08
C ILE A 139 3.27 -7.00 5.89
N LEU A 140 2.72 -6.05 6.63
CA LEU A 140 1.38 -5.53 6.37
C LEU A 140 1.52 -4.12 5.81
N THR A 141 0.84 -3.83 4.71
CA THR A 141 0.89 -2.53 4.06
C THR A 141 -0.50 -1.95 3.85
N GLY A 142 -0.61 -0.64 4.02
CA GLY A 142 -1.81 0.10 3.70
C GLY A 142 -1.44 1.38 2.97
N LYS A 143 -2.21 1.73 1.93
CA LYS A 143 -2.11 3.01 1.23
C LYS A 143 -3.48 3.68 1.21
N ILE A 144 -3.49 4.99 1.31
CA ILE A 144 -4.64 5.83 1.03
C ILE A 144 -4.20 6.97 0.13
N GLY A 145 -4.94 7.22 -0.93
CA GLY A 145 -4.52 8.22 -1.89
C GLY A 145 -5.61 8.63 -2.85
N GLY A 146 -5.21 9.40 -3.82
CA GLY A 146 -6.06 9.85 -4.91
C GLY A 146 -5.22 10.26 -6.11
N GLY A 147 -5.90 10.58 -7.18
CA GLY A 147 -5.24 10.94 -8.41
C GLY A 147 -6.17 11.46 -9.48
N TYR A 148 -5.58 11.63 -10.63
CA TYR A 148 -6.26 12.08 -11.83
C TYR A 148 -6.06 11.07 -12.96
N ARG A 149 -7.16 10.60 -13.53
CA ARG A 149 -7.21 9.67 -14.65
C ARG A 149 -7.41 10.41 -15.94
N ILE A 150 -6.51 10.20 -16.89
CA ILE A 150 -6.61 10.68 -18.27
C ILE A 150 -7.08 9.52 -19.15
N SER A 151 -8.13 9.76 -19.93
CA SER A 151 -8.66 8.78 -20.87
C SER A 151 -7.93 8.91 -22.22
N LEU A 152 -6.92 8.07 -22.44
CA LEU A 152 -6.16 8.07 -23.69
C LEU A 152 -6.95 7.48 -24.84
N SER A 153 -7.75 6.46 -24.56
CA SER A 153 -8.66 5.83 -25.53
C SER A 153 -9.86 5.24 -24.80
N ARG A 154 -10.73 4.56 -25.56
CA ARG A 154 -11.88 3.85 -24.95
C ARG A 154 -11.45 2.86 -23.86
N ASN A 155 -10.38 2.13 -24.10
CA ASN A 155 -9.92 1.06 -23.21
C ASN A 155 -8.63 1.41 -22.43
N THR A 156 -7.88 2.43 -22.85
CA THR A 156 -6.59 2.76 -22.25
C THR A 156 -6.69 4.01 -21.41
N LYS A 157 -6.28 3.93 -20.16
CA LYS A 157 -6.32 5.01 -19.16
C LYS A 157 -4.93 5.20 -18.57
N LEU A 158 -4.55 6.44 -18.37
CA LEU A 158 -3.32 6.84 -17.67
C LEU A 158 -3.71 7.53 -16.37
N ASP A 159 -3.24 7.01 -15.25
CA ASP A 159 -3.48 7.54 -13.91
C ASP A 159 -2.22 8.19 -13.37
N PHE A 160 -2.36 9.40 -12.83
CA PHE A 160 -1.37 10.05 -11.98
C PHE A 160 -1.90 10.03 -10.55
N MET A 161 -1.08 9.60 -9.59
CA MET A 161 -1.56 9.41 -8.23
C MET A 161 -0.54 9.84 -7.18
N VAL A 162 -1.08 10.26 -6.04
CA VAL A 162 -0.32 10.50 -4.81
C VAL A 162 -0.97 9.74 -3.67
N SER A 163 -0.17 9.21 -2.76
CA SER A 163 -0.70 8.48 -1.61
C SER A 163 0.19 8.60 -0.38
N LEU A 164 -0.42 8.36 0.77
CA LEU A 164 0.26 8.05 2.03
C LEU A 164 0.24 6.54 2.22
N ARG A 165 1.38 6.01 2.61
CA ARG A 165 1.60 4.58 2.85
C ARG A 165 2.05 4.36 4.28
N SER A 166 1.55 3.31 4.89
CA SER A 166 2.04 2.78 6.17
C SER A 166 2.40 1.31 5.99
N VAL A 167 3.52 0.92 6.56
CA VAL A 167 4.01 -0.46 6.53
C VAL A 167 4.33 -0.89 7.95
N LEU A 168 3.79 -2.02 8.35
CA LEU A 168 4.15 -2.73 9.58
C LEU A 168 5.00 -3.95 9.19
N THR A 169 6.13 -4.10 9.86
CA THR A 169 7.06 -5.21 9.65
C THR A 169 7.57 -5.72 10.99
N HIS A 170 8.13 -6.93 10.98
CA HIS A 170 8.70 -7.60 12.14
C HIS A 170 10.17 -7.95 11.84
N PRO A 171 11.09 -6.96 11.92
CA PRO A 171 12.50 -7.17 11.58
C PRO A 171 13.19 -8.11 12.55
N ASP A 172 14.21 -8.84 12.05
CA ASP A 172 15.12 -9.58 12.94
C ASP A 172 15.86 -8.59 13.83
N ILE A 173 16.07 -8.98 15.07
CA ILE A 173 16.77 -8.15 16.07
C ILE A 173 18.21 -8.62 16.15
N ASP A 174 19.13 -7.72 15.83
CA ASP A 174 20.55 -7.89 16.05
C ASP A 174 20.98 -7.14 17.32
N TYR A 175 21.66 -7.82 18.21
CA TYR A 175 22.18 -7.26 19.44
C TYR A 175 23.69 -7.50 19.51
N TYR A 176 24.49 -6.45 19.30
CA TYR A 176 25.96 -6.48 19.24
C TYR A 176 26.52 -7.54 18.28
N GLY A 177 25.92 -7.67 17.07
CA GLY A 177 26.36 -8.64 16.06
C GLY A 177 25.87 -10.06 16.29
N THR A 178 24.96 -10.27 17.23
CA THR A 178 24.32 -11.55 17.51
C THR A 178 22.82 -11.44 17.21
N GLU A 179 22.33 -12.23 16.27
CA GLU A 179 20.90 -12.33 15.98
C GLU A 179 20.16 -12.97 17.16
N ILE A 180 19.13 -12.30 17.67
CA ILE A 180 18.32 -12.80 18.78
C ILE A 180 17.36 -13.87 18.28
N PRO A 181 17.39 -15.11 18.85
CA PRO A 181 16.45 -16.16 18.50
C PRO A 181 15.00 -15.74 18.73
N HIS A 182 14.09 -16.12 17.84
CA HIS A 182 12.67 -15.79 17.93
C HIS A 182 12.00 -16.15 19.27
N GLU A 183 12.46 -17.23 19.90
CA GLU A 183 11.98 -17.67 21.21
C GLU A 183 12.25 -16.66 22.35
N LYS A 184 13.25 -15.82 22.18
CA LYS A 184 13.64 -14.76 23.11
C LYS A 184 13.01 -13.42 22.78
N ILE A 185 12.24 -13.31 21.69
CA ILE A 185 11.61 -12.08 21.22
C ILE A 185 10.14 -12.07 21.65
N ASN A 186 9.76 -11.13 22.52
CA ASN A 186 8.37 -10.92 22.88
C ASN A 186 7.66 -9.94 21.94
N ARG A 187 8.42 -9.03 21.31
CA ARG A 187 7.92 -8.03 20.38
C ARG A 187 9.04 -7.53 19.48
N ASN A 188 8.76 -7.44 18.19
CA ASN A 188 9.68 -6.90 17.17
C ASN A 188 8.94 -6.03 16.15
N ASN A 189 8.06 -5.16 16.60
CA ASN A 189 7.29 -4.31 15.71
C ASN A 189 8.13 -3.14 15.22
N ALA A 190 8.17 -2.95 13.91
CA ALA A 190 8.64 -1.73 13.29
C ALA A 190 7.59 -1.23 12.29
N TYR A 191 7.41 0.09 12.23
CA TYR A 191 6.50 0.68 11.28
C TYR A 191 7.15 1.85 10.54
N LEU A 192 6.79 1.95 9.25
CA LEU A 192 7.29 2.95 8.35
C LEU A 192 6.12 3.74 7.78
N SER A 193 6.29 5.05 7.67
CA SER A 193 5.35 5.91 6.95
C SER A 193 6.06 6.58 5.78
N ALA A 194 5.40 6.56 4.63
CA ALA A 194 5.93 7.07 3.38
C ALA A 194 4.84 7.80 2.60
N PHE A 195 5.25 8.72 1.76
CA PHE A 195 4.42 9.19 0.65
C PHE A 195 4.83 8.46 -0.63
N SER A 196 3.92 8.32 -1.58
CA SER A 196 4.27 7.86 -2.90
C SER A 196 3.64 8.72 -3.99
N ILE A 197 4.38 8.87 -5.10
CA ILE A 197 3.94 9.53 -6.32
C ILE A 197 4.12 8.52 -7.44
N GLY A 198 3.06 8.23 -8.17
CA GLY A 198 3.08 7.18 -9.17
C GLY A 198 2.23 7.46 -10.39
N MET A 199 2.44 6.59 -11.36
CA MET A 199 1.63 6.51 -12.59
C MET A 199 1.18 5.07 -12.81
N ALA A 200 0.01 4.91 -13.41
CA ALA A 200 -0.46 3.59 -13.85
C ALA A 200 -1.06 3.67 -15.25
N LEU A 201 -0.79 2.63 -16.02
CA LEU A 201 -1.43 2.40 -17.31
C LEU A 201 -2.42 1.26 -17.15
N THR A 202 -3.70 1.53 -17.44
CA THR A 202 -4.81 0.58 -17.27
C THR A 202 -5.50 0.36 -18.62
N PHE A 203 -5.82 -0.91 -18.91
CA PHE A 203 -6.50 -1.37 -20.09
C PHE A 203 -7.84 -2.02 -19.75
#